data_27814f766d8416f3c46266e33873695c
#
_entry.id   27814f766d8416f3c46266e33873695c
#
_cell.length_a   1.000
_cell.length_b   1.000
_cell.length_c   1.000
_cell.angle_alpha   90.00
_cell.angle_beta   90.00
_cell.angle_gamma   90.00
#
_symmetry.space_group_name_H-M   'P 1'
#
loop_
_entity.id
_entity.type
_entity.pdbx_description
1 polymer ?
#
loop_
_entity_poly.entity_id
_entity_poly.type
_entity_poly.pdbx_seq_one_letter_code
_entity_poly.pdbx_strand_id
1 'polypeptide(L)'
;MIDIKFLRENPEVVKENIRKKYQDEKLPLVDEVIALDAESRKAKQEADDLRASRNRISKEIGALMSQGKKEEAEAKKAEVAAGAKRLAELEASETELQEKITKIMMVIPNIIDESVPIGKDDSQNVEIEKFGEPIVPDFEVPYHADILDRLNGLDKESAGRTSGNGFYYLMGDAARIHSAMISYARDFMIDKGFTYCIPPFMIRSSVVNGVMSFAEMEAMMYKIEGEDLYLIGTSEHSMIGKFKGQIVDEKSLPITMTSYSPCFRKEVGSHGIEERGVYRVHQFEKQEMVVLCKPEDSMDWYNKMWSYTVEFFRSLDVPVRTLECCSGDLADLKVKSCDVEAWSPRQKKYFEVGSCSTLGDAQARRLGIRTKGENGTYLVHTLNNTVLASPRGLIAFLENNVNEDGSVNIPVALRPYMGGKEKVLPKK
;
A
#
# COMPACT_ATOMS: atom_id res chain seq x y z
N MET A 1 8.97 0.25 6.92
CA MET A 1 10.11 0.68 7.79
C MET A 1 10.74 -0.58 8.36
N ILE A 2 12.04 -0.77 8.17
CA ILE A 2 12.76 -1.91 8.75
C ILE A 2 12.95 -1.72 10.28
N ASP A 3 13.37 -2.79 10.96
CA ASP A 3 13.69 -2.73 12.38
C ASP A 3 15.01 -1.99 12.61
N ILE A 4 15.04 -1.00 13.51
CA ILE A 4 16.26 -0.25 13.84
C ILE A 4 17.33 -1.15 14.47
N LYS A 5 16.93 -2.17 15.23
CA LYS A 5 17.86 -3.15 15.80
C LYS A 5 18.50 -3.98 14.68
N PHE A 6 17.69 -4.43 13.71
CA PHE A 6 18.20 -5.15 12.53
C PHE A 6 19.19 -4.29 11.74
N LEU A 7 18.84 -3.02 11.47
CA LEU A 7 19.71 -2.07 10.75
C LEU A 7 21.05 -1.90 11.48
N ARG A 8 21.02 -1.72 12.79
CA ARG A 8 22.23 -1.54 13.63
C ARG A 8 23.12 -2.79 13.66
N GLU A 9 22.51 -3.97 13.73
CA GLU A 9 23.23 -5.24 13.79
C GLU A 9 23.71 -5.73 12.42
N ASN A 10 23.06 -5.27 11.33
CA ASN A 10 23.33 -5.72 9.96
C ASN A 10 23.41 -4.55 8.95
N PRO A 11 24.24 -3.50 9.20
CA PRO A 11 24.28 -2.31 8.35
C PRO A 11 24.67 -2.61 6.90
N GLU A 12 25.57 -3.55 6.66
CA GLU A 12 26.01 -3.91 5.32
C GLU A 12 24.91 -4.63 4.52
N VAL A 13 24.06 -5.42 5.17
CA VAL A 13 22.88 -6.03 4.52
C VAL A 13 21.91 -4.94 4.05
N VAL A 14 21.67 -3.91 4.89
CA VAL A 14 20.80 -2.79 4.53
C VAL A 14 21.41 -1.97 3.40
N LYS A 15 22.71 -1.67 3.44
CA LYS A 15 23.41 -0.96 2.36
C LYS A 15 23.39 -1.74 1.06
N GLU A 16 23.60 -3.05 1.09
CA GLU A 16 23.52 -3.91 -0.09
C GLU A 16 22.10 -3.93 -0.67
N ASN A 17 21.07 -3.97 0.16
CA ASN A 17 19.69 -3.87 -0.27
C ASN A 17 19.38 -2.52 -0.95
N ILE A 18 19.92 -1.42 -0.43
CA ILE A 18 19.81 -0.09 -1.04
C ILE A 18 20.45 -0.08 -2.44
N ARG A 19 21.65 -0.68 -2.59
CA ARG A 19 22.32 -0.82 -3.91
C ARG A 19 21.50 -1.66 -4.88
N LYS A 20 20.96 -2.80 -4.42
CA LYS A 20 20.06 -3.65 -5.23
C LYS A 20 18.83 -2.90 -5.74
N LYS A 21 18.36 -1.90 -4.98
CA LYS A 21 17.24 -1.03 -5.36
C LYS A 21 17.65 0.20 -6.16
N TYR A 22 18.94 0.34 -6.52
CA TYR A 22 19.47 1.50 -7.26
C TYR A 22 19.19 2.85 -6.57
N GLN A 23 19.30 2.88 -5.24
CA GLN A 23 19.03 4.06 -4.41
C GLN A 23 20.28 4.50 -3.62
N ASP A 24 21.43 4.52 -4.28
CA ASP A 24 22.75 4.74 -3.66
C ASP A 24 22.84 6.07 -2.88
N GLU A 25 22.02 7.05 -3.23
CA GLU A 25 21.89 8.31 -2.50
C GLU A 25 21.43 8.13 -1.04
N LYS A 26 20.81 7.01 -0.71
CA LYS A 26 20.34 6.66 0.64
C LYS A 26 21.41 5.95 1.49
N LEU A 27 22.54 5.54 0.92
CA LEU A 27 23.60 4.83 1.66
C LEU A 27 24.11 5.59 2.91
N PRO A 28 24.36 6.93 2.87
CA PRO A 28 24.80 7.66 4.04
C PRO A 28 23.80 7.66 5.19
N LEU A 29 22.49 7.52 4.90
CA LEU A 29 21.42 7.52 5.89
C LEU A 29 21.54 6.34 6.88
N VAL A 30 22.12 5.23 6.45
CA VAL A 30 22.33 4.05 7.31
C VAL A 30 23.30 4.39 8.43
N ASP A 31 24.43 5.00 8.12
CA ASP A 31 25.44 5.40 9.11
C ASP A 31 24.92 6.54 10.01
N GLU A 32 24.18 7.49 9.46
CA GLU A 32 23.55 8.57 10.18
C GLU A 32 22.56 8.05 11.24
N VAL A 33 21.67 7.10 10.86
CA VAL A 33 20.74 6.49 11.82
C VAL A 33 21.47 5.76 12.93
N ILE A 34 22.54 5.03 12.63
CA ILE A 34 23.32 4.33 13.65
C ILE A 34 23.92 5.29 14.65
N ALA A 35 24.46 6.42 14.17
CA ALA A 35 25.02 7.46 15.05
C ALA A 35 23.94 8.09 15.95
N LEU A 36 22.81 8.49 15.37
CA LEU A 36 21.66 9.06 16.10
C LEU A 36 21.07 8.06 17.11
N ASP A 37 20.97 6.79 16.76
CA ASP A 37 20.49 5.73 17.66
C ASP A 37 21.45 5.55 18.84
N ALA A 38 22.77 5.62 18.61
CA ALA A 38 23.76 5.54 19.67
C ALA A 38 23.63 6.72 20.64
N GLU A 39 23.46 7.95 20.15
CA GLU A 39 23.22 9.14 20.95
C GLU A 39 21.92 9.04 21.76
N SER A 40 20.83 8.62 21.10
CA SER A 40 19.53 8.44 21.76
C SER A 40 19.59 7.42 22.89
N ARG A 41 20.24 6.27 22.68
CA ARG A 41 20.43 5.26 23.72
C ARG A 41 21.27 5.77 24.89
N LYS A 42 22.31 6.56 24.61
CA LYS A 42 23.12 7.17 25.65
C LYS A 42 22.32 8.19 26.48
N ALA A 43 21.56 9.07 25.82
CA ALA A 43 20.70 10.03 26.50
C ALA A 43 19.64 9.32 27.37
N LYS A 44 19.02 8.28 26.84
CA LYS A 44 18.05 7.45 27.57
C LYS A 44 18.68 6.79 28.80
N GLN A 45 19.87 6.19 28.68
CA GLN A 45 20.58 5.58 29.80
C GLN A 45 20.86 6.59 30.91
N GLU A 46 21.39 7.79 30.56
CA GLU A 46 21.63 8.86 31.51
C GLU A 46 20.35 9.34 32.20
N ALA A 47 19.25 9.45 31.43
CA ALA A 47 17.94 9.81 31.98
C ALA A 47 17.43 8.77 32.98
N ASP A 48 17.56 7.48 32.65
CA ASP A 48 17.15 6.39 33.53
C ASP A 48 17.97 6.32 34.81
N ASP A 49 19.27 6.54 34.72
CA ASP A 49 20.18 6.63 35.87
C ASP A 49 19.81 7.81 36.80
N LEU A 50 19.48 8.99 36.22
CA LEU A 50 18.99 10.14 36.98
C LEU A 50 17.64 9.88 37.63
N ARG A 51 16.71 9.22 36.97
CA ARG A 51 15.42 8.81 37.57
C ARG A 51 15.60 7.85 38.74
N ALA A 52 16.49 6.85 38.59
CA ALA A 52 16.85 5.92 39.67
C ALA A 52 17.49 6.63 40.86
N SER A 53 18.46 7.55 40.58
CA SER A 53 19.12 8.36 41.62
C SER A 53 18.12 9.25 42.35
N ARG A 54 17.24 9.98 41.63
CA ARG A 54 16.17 10.80 42.22
C ARG A 54 15.30 9.99 43.17
N ASN A 55 14.87 8.78 42.76
CA ASN A 55 14.03 7.93 43.62
C ASN A 55 14.76 7.48 44.89
N ARG A 56 16.07 7.18 44.82
CA ARG A 56 16.91 6.83 45.95
C ARG A 56 17.08 8.04 46.92
N ILE A 57 17.49 9.18 46.37
CA ILE A 57 17.71 10.41 47.16
C ILE A 57 16.43 10.90 47.83
N SER A 58 15.27 10.76 47.16
CA SER A 58 13.96 11.10 47.74
C SER A 58 13.65 10.29 49.01
N LYS A 59 14.03 8.99 49.01
CA LYS A 59 13.91 8.13 50.22
C LYS A 59 14.88 8.58 51.33
N GLU A 60 16.12 8.95 50.98
CA GLU A 60 17.13 9.45 51.91
C GLU A 60 16.65 10.77 52.57
N ILE A 61 16.07 11.69 51.78
CA ILE A 61 15.50 12.97 52.32
C ILE A 61 14.41 12.66 53.35
N GLY A 62 13.51 11.71 53.05
CA GLY A 62 12.47 11.30 54.01
C GLY A 62 13.05 10.77 55.34
N ALA A 63 14.12 9.97 55.26
CA ALA A 63 14.82 9.45 56.43
C ALA A 63 15.54 10.54 57.22
N LEU A 64 16.23 11.47 56.55
CA LEU A 64 16.92 12.61 57.17
C LEU A 64 15.94 13.57 57.87
N MET A 65 14.81 13.83 57.23
CA MET A 65 13.77 14.67 57.84
C MET A 65 13.17 14.04 59.09
N SER A 66 12.95 12.74 59.10
CA SER A 66 12.46 12.00 60.29
C SER A 66 13.46 11.98 61.44
N GLN A 67 14.77 12.08 61.13
CA GLN A 67 15.86 12.18 62.09
C GLN A 67 16.18 13.62 62.54
N GLY A 68 15.43 14.63 62.03
CA GLY A 68 15.66 16.04 62.38
C GLY A 68 16.89 16.71 61.69
N LYS A 69 17.53 16.04 60.74
CA LYS A 69 18.74 16.50 60.02
C LYS A 69 18.36 17.38 58.85
N LYS A 70 17.85 18.58 59.13
CA LYS A 70 17.30 19.52 58.14
C LYS A 70 18.32 20.02 57.12
N GLU A 71 19.54 20.36 57.54
CA GLU A 71 20.59 20.89 56.64
C GLU A 71 21.02 19.82 55.60
N GLU A 72 21.22 18.57 56.06
CA GLU A 72 21.57 17.46 55.16
C GLU A 72 20.42 17.15 54.17
N ALA A 73 19.18 17.27 54.64
CA ALA A 73 18.01 17.10 53.77
C ALA A 73 17.88 18.21 52.71
N GLU A 74 18.18 19.48 53.07
CA GLU A 74 18.19 20.59 52.08
C GLU A 74 19.30 20.45 51.04
N ALA A 75 20.51 20.01 51.43
CA ALA A 75 21.57 19.70 50.47
C ALA A 75 21.14 18.62 49.46
N LYS A 76 20.44 17.56 49.93
CA LYS A 76 19.92 16.50 49.07
C LYS A 76 18.79 16.98 48.18
N LYS A 77 17.95 17.90 48.62
CA LYS A 77 16.91 18.52 47.77
C LYS A 77 17.53 19.36 46.64
N ALA A 78 18.63 20.08 46.92
CA ALA A 78 19.34 20.80 45.88
C ALA A 78 19.95 19.87 44.82
N GLU A 79 20.51 18.73 45.24
CA GLU A 79 21.00 17.68 44.34
C GLU A 79 19.86 17.14 43.42
N VAL A 80 18.66 16.85 43.97
CA VAL A 80 17.51 16.45 43.22
C VAL A 80 17.06 17.53 42.24
N ALA A 81 17.06 18.80 42.64
CA ALA A 81 16.68 19.92 41.78
C ALA A 81 17.64 20.09 40.57
N ALA A 82 18.97 19.97 40.81
CA ALA A 82 19.95 19.99 39.75
C ALA A 82 19.75 18.80 38.75
N GLY A 83 19.51 17.61 39.27
CA GLY A 83 19.22 16.44 38.46
C GLY A 83 17.95 16.57 37.65
N ALA A 84 16.92 17.25 38.17
CA ALA A 84 15.63 17.44 37.47
C ALA A 84 15.80 18.32 36.21
N LYS A 85 16.64 19.35 36.24
CA LYS A 85 16.92 20.16 35.05
C LYS A 85 17.62 19.35 33.97
N ARG A 86 18.67 18.60 34.37
CA ARG A 86 19.40 17.73 33.43
C ARG A 86 18.50 16.65 32.82
N LEU A 87 17.60 16.06 33.62
CA LEU A 87 16.61 15.08 33.14
C LEU A 87 15.69 15.69 32.08
N ALA A 88 15.18 16.90 32.29
CA ALA A 88 14.33 17.58 31.31
C ALA A 88 15.07 17.87 29.97
N GLU A 89 16.35 18.25 30.04
CA GLU A 89 17.21 18.45 28.87
C GLU A 89 17.40 17.15 28.08
N LEU A 90 17.64 16.04 28.79
CA LEU A 90 17.80 14.71 28.16
C LEU A 90 16.51 14.20 27.53
N GLU A 91 15.36 14.38 28.17
CA GLU A 91 14.07 14.00 27.66
C GLU A 91 13.71 14.79 26.39
N ALA A 92 14.02 16.08 26.35
CA ALA A 92 13.85 16.90 25.15
C ALA A 92 14.79 16.45 24.02
N SER A 93 16.06 16.18 24.34
CA SER A 93 17.03 15.67 23.37
C SER A 93 16.64 14.28 22.84
N GLU A 94 16.17 13.37 23.70
CA GLU A 94 15.69 12.05 23.30
C GLU A 94 14.51 12.17 22.31
N THR A 95 13.57 13.07 22.59
CA THR A 95 12.42 13.31 21.70
C THR A 95 12.88 13.80 20.33
N GLU A 96 13.78 14.79 20.28
CA GLU A 96 14.33 15.32 19.03
C GLU A 96 15.09 14.25 18.23
N LEU A 97 15.92 13.45 18.91
CA LEU A 97 16.67 12.37 18.28
C LEU A 97 15.74 11.28 17.71
N GLN A 98 14.69 10.91 18.45
CA GLN A 98 13.70 9.94 17.99
C GLN A 98 12.92 10.43 16.76
N GLU A 99 12.60 11.72 16.70
CA GLU A 99 11.97 12.32 15.52
C GLU A 99 12.89 12.27 14.30
N LYS A 100 14.19 12.60 14.46
CA LYS A 100 15.19 12.52 13.39
C LYS A 100 15.36 11.07 12.90
N ILE A 101 15.56 10.14 13.83
CA ILE A 101 15.67 8.70 13.52
C ILE A 101 14.44 8.24 12.75
N THR A 102 13.24 8.57 13.21
CA THR A 102 12.00 8.16 12.56
C THR A 102 11.92 8.69 11.13
N LYS A 103 12.24 9.97 10.90
CA LYS A 103 12.24 10.57 9.57
C LYS A 103 13.17 9.83 8.60
N ILE A 104 14.39 9.51 9.03
CA ILE A 104 15.34 8.78 8.19
C ILE A 104 14.88 7.34 7.96
N MET A 105 14.45 6.64 9.02
CA MET A 105 13.94 5.28 8.92
C MET A 105 12.72 5.14 7.99
N MET A 106 11.95 6.22 7.82
CA MET A 106 10.80 6.25 6.92
C MET A 106 11.19 6.27 5.43
N VAL A 107 12.41 6.67 5.07
CA VAL A 107 12.91 6.72 3.69
C VAL A 107 13.88 5.59 3.36
N ILE A 108 14.41 4.87 4.35
CA ILE A 108 15.20 3.65 4.12
C ILE A 108 14.25 2.55 3.62
N PRO A 109 14.52 1.93 2.45
CA PRO A 109 13.63 0.92 1.88
C PRO A 109 13.61 -0.36 2.72
N ASN A 110 12.49 -1.09 2.61
CA ASN A 110 12.35 -2.42 3.19
C ASN A 110 13.35 -3.40 2.54
N ILE A 111 13.70 -4.46 3.25
CA ILE A 111 14.55 -5.53 2.70
C ILE A 111 13.71 -6.33 1.70
N ILE A 112 14.20 -6.43 0.47
CA ILE A 112 13.56 -7.24 -0.56
C ILE A 112 13.81 -8.72 -0.34
N ASP A 113 12.87 -9.55 -0.78
CA ASP A 113 13.03 -11.01 -0.78
C ASP A 113 14.19 -11.43 -1.69
N GLU A 114 14.90 -12.51 -1.32
CA GLU A 114 16.06 -12.98 -2.07
C GLU A 114 15.72 -13.47 -3.49
N SER A 115 14.48 -13.84 -3.73
CA SER A 115 13.98 -14.28 -5.03
C SER A 115 13.63 -13.11 -5.99
N VAL A 116 13.65 -11.86 -5.51
CA VAL A 116 13.38 -10.69 -6.35
C VAL A 116 14.47 -10.53 -7.41
N PRO A 117 14.11 -10.47 -8.71
CA PRO A 117 15.08 -10.24 -9.77
C PRO A 117 15.74 -8.86 -9.62
N ILE A 118 17.04 -8.79 -9.87
CA ILE A 118 17.77 -7.53 -9.81
C ILE A 118 17.63 -6.83 -11.16
N GLY A 119 17.12 -5.62 -11.14
CA GLY A 119 16.88 -4.79 -12.31
C GLY A 119 16.67 -3.34 -11.92
N LYS A 120 16.89 -2.41 -12.86
CA LYS A 120 16.90 -0.97 -12.60
C LYS A 120 15.50 -0.36 -12.60
N ASP A 121 14.64 -0.81 -13.50
CA ASP A 121 13.30 -0.26 -13.72
C ASP A 121 12.35 -1.34 -14.28
N ASP A 122 11.09 -0.98 -14.51
CA ASP A 122 10.01 -1.84 -14.98
C ASP A 122 10.30 -2.60 -16.28
N SER A 123 11.19 -2.06 -17.13
CA SER A 123 11.61 -2.74 -18.37
C SER A 123 12.37 -4.05 -18.13
N GLN A 124 12.85 -4.26 -16.90
CA GLN A 124 13.59 -5.44 -16.46
C GLN A 124 12.79 -6.37 -15.56
N ASN A 125 11.47 -6.13 -15.45
CA ASN A 125 10.56 -7.07 -14.81
C ASN A 125 10.54 -8.40 -15.57
N VAL A 126 10.41 -9.51 -14.84
CA VAL A 126 10.55 -10.86 -15.39
C VAL A 126 9.18 -11.51 -15.58
N GLU A 127 8.85 -11.87 -16.83
CA GLU A 127 7.66 -12.66 -17.12
C GLU A 127 7.79 -14.06 -16.50
N ILE A 128 6.80 -14.43 -15.67
CA ILE A 128 6.77 -15.72 -14.98
C ILE A 128 5.92 -16.72 -15.77
N GLU A 129 4.68 -16.36 -16.10
CA GLU A 129 3.74 -17.28 -16.74
C GLU A 129 2.66 -16.51 -17.52
N LYS A 130 2.17 -17.15 -18.59
CA LYS A 130 1.02 -16.70 -19.38
C LYS A 130 -0.17 -17.62 -19.17
N PHE A 131 -1.35 -17.03 -19.08
CA PHE A 131 -2.62 -17.71 -18.85
C PHE A 131 -3.61 -17.35 -19.96
N GLY A 132 -3.93 -18.32 -20.76
CA GLY A 132 -4.76 -18.17 -21.98
C GLY A 132 -3.97 -17.67 -23.18
N GLU A 133 -4.48 -18.04 -24.35
CA GLU A 133 -3.87 -17.68 -25.63
C GLU A 133 -4.21 -16.23 -26.01
N PRO A 134 -3.20 -15.38 -26.29
CA PRO A 134 -3.44 -14.04 -26.79
C PRO A 134 -4.00 -14.10 -28.21
N ILE A 135 -5.24 -13.69 -28.39
CA ILE A 135 -5.92 -13.68 -29.68
C ILE A 135 -5.79 -12.29 -30.31
N VAL A 136 -5.47 -12.24 -31.58
CA VAL A 136 -5.58 -11.04 -32.43
C VAL A 136 -6.68 -11.35 -33.46
N PRO A 137 -7.83 -10.66 -33.42
CA PRO A 137 -8.90 -10.90 -34.37
C PRO A 137 -8.50 -10.45 -35.79
N ASP A 138 -9.23 -10.93 -36.81
CA ASP A 138 -8.96 -10.59 -38.21
C ASP A 138 -9.43 -9.17 -38.60
N PHE A 139 -10.00 -8.43 -37.67
CA PHE A 139 -10.38 -7.01 -37.82
C PHE A 139 -9.56 -6.11 -36.93
N GLU A 140 -9.49 -4.83 -37.28
CA GLU A 140 -8.81 -3.80 -36.47
C GLU A 140 -9.63 -3.53 -35.20
N VAL A 141 -9.08 -3.88 -34.03
CA VAL A 141 -9.71 -3.60 -32.73
C VAL A 141 -9.71 -2.10 -32.48
N PRO A 142 -10.88 -1.46 -32.30
CA PRO A 142 -10.94 -0.03 -32.06
C PRO A 142 -10.29 0.36 -30.73
N TYR A 143 -9.88 1.63 -30.63
CA TYR A 143 -9.46 2.21 -29.36
C TYR A 143 -10.63 2.15 -28.35
N HIS A 144 -10.34 1.87 -27.09
CA HIS A 144 -11.38 1.68 -26.08
C HIS A 144 -12.36 2.87 -25.98
N ALA A 145 -11.87 4.09 -26.17
CA ALA A 145 -12.76 5.26 -26.20
C ALA A 145 -13.74 5.21 -27.37
N ASP A 146 -13.31 4.71 -28.54
CA ASP A 146 -14.18 4.55 -29.71
C ASP A 146 -15.22 3.44 -29.50
N ILE A 147 -14.84 2.36 -28.80
CA ILE A 147 -15.80 1.30 -28.40
C ILE A 147 -16.86 1.90 -27.47
N LEU A 148 -16.43 2.66 -26.46
CA LEU A 148 -17.33 3.33 -25.52
C LEU A 148 -18.23 4.35 -26.21
N ASP A 149 -17.70 5.12 -27.16
CA ASP A 149 -18.49 6.11 -27.96
C ASP A 149 -19.55 5.42 -28.81
N ARG A 150 -19.24 4.27 -29.44
CA ARG A 150 -20.24 3.46 -30.20
C ARG A 150 -21.37 2.97 -29.31
N LEU A 151 -21.09 2.71 -28.02
CA LEU A 151 -22.10 2.35 -27.02
C LEU A 151 -22.85 3.58 -26.47
N ASN A 152 -22.52 4.80 -26.88
CA ASN A 152 -22.96 6.06 -26.27
C ASN A 152 -22.69 6.08 -24.76
N GLY A 153 -21.53 5.57 -24.35
CA GLY A 153 -21.19 5.20 -22.99
C GLY A 153 -20.11 6.05 -22.32
N LEU A 154 -19.49 7.02 -23.02
CA LEU A 154 -18.44 7.88 -22.50
C LEU A 154 -18.73 9.35 -22.78
N ASP A 155 -18.66 10.22 -21.76
CA ASP A 155 -18.71 11.67 -21.92
C ASP A 155 -17.57 12.33 -21.15
N LYS A 156 -16.51 12.63 -21.85
CA LYS A 156 -15.35 13.35 -21.31
C LYS A 156 -15.50 14.86 -21.42
N GLU A 157 -16.28 15.34 -22.37
CA GLU A 157 -16.50 16.77 -22.56
C GLU A 157 -17.24 17.38 -21.36
N SER A 158 -18.33 16.75 -20.93
CA SER A 158 -19.03 17.17 -19.71
C SER A 158 -18.20 17.00 -18.46
N ALA A 159 -17.39 15.95 -18.36
CA ALA A 159 -16.47 15.76 -17.25
C ALA A 159 -15.41 16.86 -17.19
N GLY A 160 -14.89 17.29 -18.35
CA GLY A 160 -13.98 18.43 -18.47
C GLY A 160 -14.59 19.73 -17.93
N ARG A 161 -15.88 19.98 -18.22
CA ARG A 161 -16.61 21.14 -17.69
C ARG A 161 -16.90 21.06 -16.19
N THR A 162 -17.12 19.84 -15.67
CA THR A 162 -17.50 19.61 -14.27
C THR A 162 -16.31 19.55 -13.33
N SER A 163 -15.25 18.84 -13.72
CA SER A 163 -14.15 18.47 -12.83
C SER A 163 -12.76 18.70 -13.43
N GLY A 164 -12.68 18.98 -14.73
CA GLY A 164 -11.41 19.10 -15.46
C GLY A 164 -10.99 17.82 -16.19
N ASN A 165 -9.78 17.87 -16.77
CA ASN A 165 -9.20 16.72 -17.47
C ASN A 165 -8.90 15.59 -16.51
N GLY A 166 -8.86 14.35 -17.01
CA GLY A 166 -8.60 13.17 -16.18
C GLY A 166 -9.83 12.63 -15.43
N PHE A 167 -11.02 13.18 -15.70
CA PHE A 167 -12.31 12.67 -15.23
C PHE A 167 -13.16 12.18 -16.41
N TYR A 168 -14.22 11.44 -16.11
CA TYR A 168 -15.11 10.87 -17.12
C TYR A 168 -16.50 10.62 -16.54
N TYR A 169 -17.52 10.62 -17.42
CA TYR A 169 -18.81 9.99 -17.14
C TYR A 169 -18.88 8.68 -17.93
N LEU A 170 -19.26 7.60 -17.26
CA LEU A 170 -19.75 6.38 -17.93
C LEU A 170 -21.27 6.41 -17.94
N MET A 171 -21.87 5.99 -19.05
CA MET A 171 -23.32 6.06 -19.25
C MET A 171 -23.87 4.75 -19.85
N GLY A 172 -25.17 4.53 -19.69
CA GLY A 172 -25.89 3.45 -20.33
C GLY A 172 -25.30 2.05 -20.07
N ASP A 173 -25.14 1.30 -21.14
CA ASP A 173 -24.63 -0.07 -21.05
C ASP A 173 -23.15 -0.12 -20.66
N ALA A 174 -22.34 0.89 -20.97
CA ALA A 174 -20.95 0.98 -20.52
C ALA A 174 -20.86 1.11 -18.99
N ALA A 175 -21.67 1.98 -18.39
CA ALA A 175 -21.77 2.11 -16.94
C ALA A 175 -22.30 0.83 -16.29
N ARG A 176 -23.21 0.14 -16.96
CA ARG A 176 -23.74 -1.15 -16.49
C ARG A 176 -22.70 -2.25 -16.52
N ILE A 177 -21.90 -2.37 -17.60
CA ILE A 177 -20.77 -3.31 -17.68
C ILE A 177 -19.79 -3.05 -16.54
N HIS A 178 -19.39 -1.78 -16.35
CA HIS A 178 -18.49 -1.38 -15.29
C HIS A 178 -19.01 -1.82 -13.90
N SER A 179 -20.27 -1.49 -13.58
CA SER A 179 -20.89 -1.87 -12.30
C SER A 179 -21.03 -3.38 -12.15
N ALA A 180 -21.32 -4.09 -13.24
CA ALA A 180 -21.40 -5.56 -13.28
C ALA A 180 -20.03 -6.19 -12.95
N MET A 181 -18.94 -5.69 -13.56
CA MET A 181 -17.59 -6.17 -13.28
C MET A 181 -17.19 -5.97 -11.82
N ILE A 182 -17.48 -4.80 -11.24
CA ILE A 182 -17.21 -4.52 -9.81
C ILE A 182 -18.05 -5.45 -8.90
N SER A 183 -19.33 -5.63 -9.22
CA SER A 183 -20.20 -6.53 -8.44
C SER A 183 -19.74 -7.97 -8.51
N TYR A 184 -19.35 -8.43 -9.70
CA TYR A 184 -18.78 -9.76 -9.87
C TYR A 184 -17.44 -9.92 -9.13
N ALA A 185 -16.54 -8.94 -9.20
CA ALA A 185 -15.26 -8.99 -8.49
C ALA A 185 -15.46 -9.07 -6.95
N ARG A 186 -16.46 -8.36 -6.42
CA ARG A 186 -16.83 -8.46 -5.00
C ARG A 186 -17.29 -9.88 -4.65
N ASP A 187 -18.25 -10.41 -5.40
CA ASP A 187 -18.84 -11.72 -5.09
C ASP A 187 -17.81 -12.84 -5.30
N PHE A 188 -16.97 -12.75 -6.34
CA PHE A 188 -15.83 -13.62 -6.57
C PHE A 188 -14.90 -13.72 -5.35
N MET A 189 -14.59 -12.58 -4.71
CA MET A 189 -13.74 -12.58 -3.52
C MET A 189 -14.46 -13.09 -2.27
N ILE A 190 -15.76 -12.86 -2.13
CA ILE A 190 -16.57 -13.44 -1.06
C ILE A 190 -16.57 -14.97 -1.18
N ASP A 191 -16.70 -15.50 -2.38
CA ASP A 191 -16.66 -16.94 -2.66
C ASP A 191 -15.26 -17.55 -2.38
N LYS A 192 -14.19 -16.75 -2.45
CA LYS A 192 -12.83 -17.13 -2.00
C LYS A 192 -12.65 -17.06 -0.47
N GLY A 193 -13.70 -16.73 0.28
CA GLY A 193 -13.69 -16.66 1.75
C GLY A 193 -13.21 -15.34 2.34
N PHE A 194 -13.09 -14.27 1.52
CA PHE A 194 -12.75 -12.95 2.03
C PHE A 194 -13.94 -12.24 2.65
N THR A 195 -13.72 -11.59 3.79
CA THR A 195 -14.72 -10.74 4.41
C THR A 195 -14.86 -9.44 3.63
N TYR A 196 -16.05 -9.21 3.05
CA TYR A 196 -16.33 -7.94 2.37
C TYR A 196 -16.56 -6.82 3.39
N CYS A 197 -15.91 -5.67 3.15
CA CYS A 197 -16.12 -4.47 3.97
C CYS A 197 -16.17 -3.21 3.09
N ILE A 198 -16.88 -2.20 3.58
CA ILE A 198 -16.89 -0.84 3.01
C ILE A 198 -16.15 0.05 4.02
N PRO A 199 -14.91 0.46 3.73
CA PRO A 199 -14.10 1.25 4.63
C PRO A 199 -14.37 2.75 4.48
N PRO A 200 -13.90 3.60 5.41
CA PRO A 200 -13.82 5.04 5.18
C PRO A 200 -12.97 5.37 3.96
N PHE A 201 -13.42 6.31 3.13
CA PHE A 201 -12.69 6.75 1.93
C PHE A 201 -11.79 7.97 2.18
N MET A 202 -11.73 8.42 3.42
CA MET A 202 -10.83 9.45 3.92
C MET A 202 -10.08 8.94 5.14
N ILE A 203 -8.79 9.18 5.20
CA ILE A 203 -7.91 8.70 6.27
C ILE A 203 -7.03 9.83 6.81
N ARG A 204 -6.62 9.71 8.08
CA ARG A 204 -5.74 10.67 8.74
C ARG A 204 -4.29 10.51 8.29
N SER A 205 -3.51 11.60 8.38
CA SER A 205 -2.07 11.60 8.11
C SER A 205 -1.31 10.46 8.81
N SER A 206 -1.71 10.17 10.05
CA SER A 206 -1.10 9.09 10.84
C SER A 206 -1.36 7.67 10.30
N VAL A 207 -2.37 7.48 9.44
CA VAL A 207 -2.59 6.23 8.70
C VAL A 207 -1.80 6.29 7.39
N VAL A 208 -1.86 7.41 6.66
CA VAL A 208 -1.12 7.61 5.40
C VAL A 208 0.36 7.28 5.61
N ASN A 209 1.00 7.87 6.63
CA ASN A 209 2.39 7.65 6.98
C ASN A 209 2.71 6.18 7.35
N GLY A 210 1.70 5.41 7.72
CA GLY A 210 1.85 3.99 8.02
C GLY A 210 1.82 3.08 6.80
N VAL A 211 1.09 3.47 5.75
CA VAL A 211 0.78 2.59 4.62
C VAL A 211 1.56 2.90 3.34
N MET A 212 2.19 4.07 3.23
CA MET A 212 2.97 4.46 2.04
C MET A 212 4.20 5.30 2.39
N SER A 213 5.06 5.54 1.41
CA SER A 213 6.20 6.45 1.55
C SER A 213 5.76 7.92 1.44
N PHE A 214 6.61 8.86 1.90
CA PHE A 214 6.35 10.29 1.75
C PHE A 214 6.29 10.73 0.29
N ALA A 215 7.17 10.19 -0.55
CA ALA A 215 7.21 10.51 -1.98
C ALA A 215 5.91 10.07 -2.68
N GLU A 216 5.42 8.87 -2.38
CA GLU A 216 4.14 8.38 -2.90
C GLU A 216 2.96 9.25 -2.40
N MET A 217 2.98 9.64 -1.13
CA MET A 217 1.94 10.52 -0.56
C MET A 217 1.84 11.85 -1.31
N GLU A 218 2.95 12.53 -1.52
CA GLU A 218 2.97 13.83 -2.21
C GLU A 218 2.52 13.72 -3.67
N ALA A 219 2.98 12.68 -4.36
CA ALA A 219 2.67 12.46 -5.77
C ALA A 219 1.22 12.00 -6.00
N MET A 220 0.64 11.28 -5.05
CA MET A 220 -0.63 10.57 -5.24
C MET A 220 -1.83 11.20 -4.52
N MET A 221 -1.66 11.64 -3.25
CA MET A 221 -2.81 11.85 -2.36
C MET A 221 -3.42 13.26 -2.48
N TYR A 222 -4.75 13.34 -2.56
CA TYR A 222 -5.50 14.57 -2.33
C TYR A 222 -5.70 14.79 -0.82
N LYS A 223 -5.35 15.98 -0.35
CA LYS A 223 -5.59 16.41 1.03
C LYS A 223 -6.82 17.31 1.09
N ILE A 224 -7.63 17.13 2.12
CA ILE A 224 -8.76 18.02 2.42
C ILE A 224 -8.21 19.28 3.10
N GLU A 225 -8.53 20.44 2.55
CA GLU A 225 -8.11 21.73 3.11
C GLU A 225 -8.75 21.97 4.48
N GLY A 226 -7.95 22.39 5.45
CA GLY A 226 -8.39 22.64 6.82
C GLY A 226 -8.60 21.42 7.71
N GLU A 227 -8.43 20.20 7.17
CA GLU A 227 -8.64 18.94 7.88
C GLU A 227 -7.40 18.05 7.88
N ASP A 228 -7.23 17.21 8.91
CA ASP A 228 -6.27 16.09 8.89
C ASP A 228 -6.88 14.88 8.20
N LEU A 229 -7.31 15.06 6.95
CA LEU A 229 -7.92 14.02 6.13
C LEU A 229 -7.34 14.01 4.71
N TYR A 230 -7.20 12.82 4.16
CA TYR A 230 -6.73 12.55 2.81
C TYR A 230 -7.69 11.58 2.13
N LEU A 231 -8.04 11.83 0.86
CA LEU A 231 -8.77 10.87 0.03
C LEU A 231 -7.88 9.66 -0.26
N ILE A 232 -8.44 8.46 -0.15
CA ILE A 232 -7.68 7.23 -0.39
C ILE A 232 -7.35 7.04 -1.87
N GLY A 233 -6.14 6.57 -2.16
CA GLY A 233 -5.74 6.09 -3.49
C GLY A 233 -6.05 4.60 -3.72
N THR A 234 -6.44 3.88 -2.66
CA THR A 234 -6.82 2.47 -2.62
C THR A 234 -7.48 2.16 -1.27
N SER A 235 -8.42 1.23 -1.23
CA SER A 235 -9.03 0.78 0.02
C SER A 235 -8.05 0.02 0.95
N GLU A 236 -6.93 -0.48 0.42
CA GLU A 236 -5.84 -1.03 1.23
C GLU A 236 -5.50 -0.11 2.40
N HIS A 237 -5.36 1.20 2.14
CA HIS A 237 -4.98 2.17 3.15
C HIS A 237 -5.91 2.18 4.37
N SER A 238 -7.21 2.17 4.11
CA SER A 238 -8.22 2.15 5.16
C SER A 238 -8.33 0.79 5.83
N MET A 239 -8.24 -0.30 5.05
CA MET A 239 -8.33 -1.66 5.58
C MET A 239 -7.17 -1.98 6.52
N ILE A 240 -5.95 -1.62 6.17
CA ILE A 240 -4.78 -1.77 7.05
C ILE A 240 -4.87 -0.79 8.23
N GLY A 241 -5.27 0.46 7.97
CA GLY A 241 -5.48 1.50 9.00
C GLY A 241 -6.46 1.12 10.09
N LYS A 242 -7.44 0.24 9.79
CA LYS A 242 -8.39 -0.34 10.75
C LYS A 242 -7.71 -0.96 11.98
N PHE A 243 -6.52 -1.52 11.79
CA PHE A 243 -5.80 -2.25 12.83
C PHE A 243 -4.73 -1.40 13.56
N LYS A 244 -4.63 -0.11 13.25
CA LYS A 244 -3.64 0.78 13.88
C LYS A 244 -3.67 0.69 15.40
N GLY A 245 -2.51 0.41 16.01
CA GLY A 245 -2.32 0.32 17.47
C GLY A 245 -2.94 -0.91 18.11
N GLN A 246 -3.45 -1.87 17.34
CA GLN A 246 -4.13 -3.03 17.89
C GLN A 246 -3.18 -4.23 18.07
N ILE A 247 -3.50 -5.03 19.08
CA ILE A 247 -2.99 -6.40 19.23
C ILE A 247 -4.10 -7.33 18.80
N VAL A 248 -3.97 -7.90 17.59
CA VAL A 248 -4.95 -8.85 17.05
C VAL A 248 -4.77 -10.24 17.68
N ASP A 249 -5.85 -11.00 17.80
CA ASP A 249 -5.79 -12.36 18.28
C ASP A 249 -5.09 -13.24 17.22
N GLU A 250 -4.02 -13.94 17.60
CA GLU A 250 -3.29 -14.86 16.72
C GLU A 250 -4.18 -15.93 16.08
N LYS A 251 -5.21 -16.37 16.82
CA LYS A 251 -6.17 -17.37 16.34
C LYS A 251 -7.07 -16.85 15.22
N SER A 252 -7.17 -15.52 15.06
CA SER A 252 -7.92 -14.89 13.98
C SER A 252 -7.13 -14.74 12.68
N LEU A 253 -5.81 -15.03 12.72
CA LEU A 253 -4.96 -14.99 11.53
C LEU A 253 -5.10 -16.29 10.71
N PRO A 254 -5.13 -16.19 9.38
CA PRO A 254 -5.06 -14.96 8.60
C PRO A 254 -6.38 -14.19 8.60
N ILE A 255 -6.30 -12.86 8.68
CA ILE A 255 -7.45 -11.97 8.45
C ILE A 255 -7.48 -11.62 6.97
N THR A 256 -8.51 -12.05 6.26
CA THR A 256 -8.70 -11.82 4.83
C THR A 256 -9.86 -10.88 4.60
N MET A 257 -9.62 -9.74 3.95
CA MET A 257 -10.63 -8.74 3.66
C MET A 257 -10.61 -8.34 2.19
N THR A 258 -11.78 -8.07 1.65
CA THR A 258 -11.94 -7.48 0.33
C THR A 258 -12.83 -6.24 0.42
N SER A 259 -12.58 -5.27 -0.43
CA SER A 259 -13.28 -3.99 -0.39
C SER A 259 -13.42 -3.36 -1.77
N TYR A 260 -14.61 -2.87 -2.03
CA TYR A 260 -14.84 -1.87 -3.08
C TYR A 260 -14.57 -0.47 -2.54
N SER A 261 -13.92 0.36 -3.33
CA SER A 261 -13.84 1.80 -3.06
C SER A 261 -13.67 2.63 -4.33
N PRO A 262 -14.14 3.88 -4.34
CA PRO A 262 -13.54 4.91 -5.18
C PRO A 262 -12.09 5.11 -4.74
N CYS A 263 -11.24 5.46 -5.71
CA CYS A 263 -9.83 5.75 -5.53
C CYS A 263 -9.52 7.09 -6.18
N PHE A 264 -8.71 7.91 -5.51
CA PHE A 264 -8.39 9.26 -5.95
C PHE A 264 -6.87 9.42 -6.03
N ARG A 265 -6.36 9.78 -7.22
CA ARG A 265 -4.92 9.96 -7.45
C ARG A 265 -4.66 11.22 -8.24
N LYS A 266 -3.65 11.99 -7.82
CA LYS A 266 -3.22 13.20 -8.53
C LYS A 266 -2.59 12.92 -9.88
N GLU A 267 -2.08 11.70 -10.12
CA GLU A 267 -1.40 11.29 -11.37
C GLU A 267 -0.34 12.31 -11.83
N VAL A 268 0.45 12.83 -10.89
CA VAL A 268 1.48 13.84 -11.17
C VAL A 268 2.55 13.28 -12.11
N GLY A 269 2.83 14.01 -13.21
CA GLY A 269 3.86 13.62 -14.19
C GLY A 269 3.36 12.70 -15.31
N SER A 270 2.10 12.30 -15.31
CA SER A 270 1.51 11.51 -16.39
C SER A 270 0.99 12.40 -17.52
N HIS A 271 1.90 12.88 -18.37
CA HIS A 271 1.53 13.57 -19.61
C HIS A 271 1.78 12.63 -20.79
N GLY A 272 0.78 12.45 -21.69
CA GLY A 272 0.97 11.70 -22.93
C GLY A 272 -0.29 11.15 -23.58
N ILE A 273 -0.11 10.30 -24.55
CA ILE A 273 -1.00 9.77 -25.60
C ILE A 273 -2.40 9.29 -25.12
N GLU A 274 -2.63 9.14 -23.81
CA GLU A 274 -3.84 8.54 -23.26
C GLU A 274 -4.88 9.52 -22.71
N GLU A 275 -4.72 10.82 -22.98
CA GLU A 275 -5.69 11.85 -22.55
C GLU A 275 -7.10 11.64 -23.13
N ARG A 276 -7.19 11.09 -24.35
CA ARG A 276 -8.47 10.82 -25.02
C ARG A 276 -9.25 9.67 -24.35
N GLY A 277 -8.56 8.69 -23.77
CA GLY A 277 -9.16 7.51 -23.15
C GLY A 277 -9.41 7.65 -21.65
N VAL A 278 -9.51 6.51 -20.98
CA VAL A 278 -9.75 6.41 -19.54
C VAL A 278 -8.67 5.56 -18.82
N TYR A 279 -7.50 5.42 -19.43
CA TYR A 279 -6.41 4.59 -18.88
C TYR A 279 -5.77 5.20 -17.64
N ARG A 280 -5.53 6.52 -17.63
CA ARG A 280 -5.07 7.29 -16.47
C ARG A 280 -6.06 8.38 -16.12
N VAL A 281 -6.58 8.31 -14.91
CA VAL A 281 -7.68 9.17 -14.44
C VAL A 281 -7.48 9.50 -12.97
N HIS A 282 -7.97 10.67 -12.56
CA HIS A 282 -7.88 11.14 -11.17
C HIS A 282 -8.82 10.42 -10.22
N GLN A 283 -9.91 9.88 -10.75
CA GLN A 283 -10.91 9.12 -10.00
C GLN A 283 -11.21 7.81 -10.72
N PHE A 284 -11.16 6.71 -10.01
CA PHE A 284 -11.50 5.37 -10.52
C PHE A 284 -12.06 4.51 -9.39
N GLU A 285 -12.50 3.32 -9.71
CA GLU A 285 -13.07 2.38 -8.75
C GLU A 285 -12.24 1.09 -8.72
N LYS A 286 -12.10 0.53 -7.53
CA LYS A 286 -11.28 -0.66 -7.33
C LYS A 286 -11.93 -1.64 -6.35
N GLN A 287 -11.87 -2.92 -6.71
CA GLN A 287 -12.06 -4.03 -5.78
C GLN A 287 -10.67 -4.52 -5.37
N GLU A 288 -10.37 -4.44 -4.08
CA GLU A 288 -9.08 -4.76 -3.48
C GLU A 288 -9.18 -5.96 -2.57
N MET A 289 -8.09 -6.68 -2.39
CA MET A 289 -7.93 -7.70 -1.36
C MET A 289 -6.74 -7.38 -0.45
N VAL A 290 -6.91 -7.61 0.85
CA VAL A 290 -5.90 -7.39 1.88
C VAL A 290 -5.85 -8.61 2.79
N VAL A 291 -4.63 -9.01 3.15
CA VAL A 291 -4.39 -10.10 4.11
C VAL A 291 -3.45 -9.62 5.21
N LEU A 292 -3.83 -9.89 6.46
CA LEU A 292 -2.93 -9.86 7.60
C LEU A 292 -2.67 -11.30 8.01
N CYS A 293 -1.41 -11.70 8.07
CA CYS A 293 -1.04 -13.09 8.38
C CYS A 293 0.20 -13.18 9.28
N LYS A 294 0.53 -14.39 9.69
CA LYS A 294 1.81 -14.69 10.33
C LYS A 294 2.95 -14.54 9.32
N PRO A 295 4.17 -14.19 9.76
CA PRO A 295 5.33 -14.06 8.87
C PRO A 295 5.57 -15.29 8.00
N GLU A 296 5.45 -16.50 8.56
CA GLU A 296 5.65 -17.77 7.87
C GLU A 296 4.64 -18.06 6.76
N ASP A 297 3.43 -17.48 6.84
CA ASP A 297 2.35 -17.69 5.85
C ASP A 297 2.40 -16.68 4.71
N SER A 298 3.28 -15.67 4.79
CA SER A 298 3.27 -14.50 3.90
C SER A 298 3.43 -14.87 2.42
N MET A 299 4.36 -15.75 2.09
CA MET A 299 4.63 -16.15 0.70
C MET A 299 3.53 -17.03 0.11
N ASP A 300 2.90 -17.88 0.93
CA ASP A 300 1.75 -18.67 0.51
C ASP A 300 0.56 -17.78 0.16
N TRP A 301 0.31 -16.74 0.97
CA TRP A 301 -0.73 -15.76 0.68
C TRP A 301 -0.39 -14.90 -0.54
N TYR A 302 0.86 -14.50 -0.71
CA TYR A 302 1.32 -13.79 -1.90
C TYR A 302 0.98 -14.57 -3.18
N ASN A 303 1.32 -15.85 -3.21
CA ASN A 303 1.06 -16.72 -4.35
C ASN A 303 -0.45 -16.94 -4.61
N LYS A 304 -1.24 -17.10 -3.57
CA LYS A 304 -2.70 -17.21 -3.68
C LYS A 304 -3.33 -15.92 -4.21
N MET A 305 -2.90 -14.77 -3.72
CA MET A 305 -3.54 -13.49 -4.04
C MET A 305 -3.38 -13.12 -5.51
N TRP A 306 -2.17 -13.20 -6.09
CA TRP A 306 -2.01 -12.90 -7.51
C TRP A 306 -2.75 -13.91 -8.39
N SER A 307 -2.82 -15.18 -7.99
CA SER A 307 -3.57 -16.20 -8.75
C SER A 307 -5.06 -15.91 -8.80
N TYR A 308 -5.65 -15.29 -7.78
CA TYR A 308 -7.06 -14.87 -7.80
C TYR A 308 -7.32 -13.78 -8.85
N THR A 309 -6.41 -12.85 -9.05
CA THR A 309 -6.55 -11.85 -10.13
C THR A 309 -6.45 -12.49 -11.50
N VAL A 310 -5.54 -13.45 -11.69
CA VAL A 310 -5.46 -14.26 -12.92
C VAL A 310 -6.79 -14.99 -13.18
N GLU A 311 -7.30 -15.69 -12.18
CA GLU A 311 -8.57 -16.44 -12.28
C GLU A 311 -9.74 -15.50 -12.62
N PHE A 312 -9.81 -14.34 -11.98
CA PHE A 312 -10.83 -13.34 -12.25
C PHE A 312 -10.82 -12.88 -13.71
N PHE A 313 -9.69 -12.45 -14.24
CA PHE A 313 -9.63 -12.01 -15.65
C PHE A 313 -9.84 -13.14 -16.64
N ARG A 314 -9.35 -14.35 -16.32
CA ARG A 314 -9.62 -15.54 -17.15
C ARG A 314 -11.11 -15.90 -17.22
N SER A 315 -11.86 -15.68 -16.15
CA SER A 315 -13.32 -15.88 -16.14
C SER A 315 -14.08 -14.87 -17.01
N LEU A 316 -13.42 -13.76 -17.37
CA LEU A 316 -13.93 -12.74 -18.29
C LEU A 316 -13.40 -12.90 -19.73
N ASP A 317 -12.84 -14.06 -20.07
CA ASP A 317 -12.24 -14.38 -21.37
C ASP A 317 -11.04 -13.46 -21.75
N VAL A 318 -10.37 -12.87 -20.75
CA VAL A 318 -9.21 -12.02 -20.96
C VAL A 318 -7.91 -12.80 -20.71
N PRO A 319 -7.02 -12.97 -21.71
CA PRO A 319 -5.70 -13.53 -21.50
C PRO A 319 -4.84 -12.61 -20.64
N VAL A 320 -4.08 -13.18 -19.71
CA VAL A 320 -3.20 -12.44 -18.80
C VAL A 320 -1.84 -13.09 -18.71
N ARG A 321 -0.86 -12.32 -18.23
CA ARG A 321 0.44 -12.83 -17.79
C ARG A 321 0.80 -12.27 -16.42
N THR A 322 1.77 -12.90 -15.76
CA THR A 322 2.34 -12.42 -14.50
C THR A 322 3.78 -11.97 -14.72
N LEU A 323 4.13 -10.81 -14.14
CA LEU A 323 5.47 -10.25 -14.12
C LEU A 323 5.96 -10.12 -12.68
N GLU A 324 7.10 -10.71 -12.37
CA GLU A 324 7.81 -10.44 -11.12
C GLU A 324 8.51 -9.09 -11.24
N CYS A 325 8.18 -8.14 -10.35
CA CYS A 325 8.81 -6.83 -10.33
C CYS A 325 10.26 -6.93 -9.88
N CYS A 326 11.17 -6.28 -10.60
CA CYS A 326 12.58 -6.24 -10.25
C CYS A 326 12.85 -5.24 -9.10
N SER A 327 14.03 -5.33 -8.53
CA SER A 327 14.42 -4.59 -7.32
C SER A 327 14.29 -3.07 -7.44
N GLY A 328 14.58 -2.49 -8.61
CA GLY A 328 14.50 -1.05 -8.85
C GLY A 328 13.09 -0.54 -9.10
N ASP A 329 12.16 -1.41 -9.50
CA ASP A 329 10.75 -1.09 -9.70
C ASP A 329 9.92 -1.19 -8.40
N LEU A 330 10.42 -1.92 -7.38
CA LEU A 330 9.72 -2.07 -6.12
C LEU A 330 9.65 -0.76 -5.33
N ALA A 331 8.45 -0.34 -4.94
CA ALA A 331 8.27 0.73 -3.96
C ALA A 331 8.94 0.42 -2.62
N ASP A 332 9.28 1.45 -1.84
CA ASP A 332 10.15 1.33 -0.66
C ASP A 332 9.62 0.41 0.45
N LEU A 333 8.32 0.25 0.57
CA LEU A 333 7.73 -0.63 1.59
C LEU A 333 7.61 -2.09 1.16
N LYS A 334 7.68 -2.36 -0.15
CA LYS A 334 7.46 -3.70 -0.70
C LYS A 334 8.66 -4.62 -0.45
N VAL A 335 8.37 -5.85 -0.05
CA VAL A 335 9.34 -6.95 0.03
C VAL A 335 9.42 -7.68 -1.31
N LYS A 336 8.26 -7.90 -1.93
CA LYS A 336 8.12 -8.55 -3.24
C LYS A 336 6.82 -8.10 -3.90
N SER A 337 6.80 -8.03 -5.23
CA SER A 337 5.60 -7.66 -5.99
C SER A 337 5.53 -8.42 -7.31
N CYS A 338 4.31 -8.81 -7.67
CA CYS A 338 3.99 -9.44 -8.95
C CYS A 338 2.85 -8.66 -9.60
N ASP A 339 3.08 -8.18 -10.81
CA ASP A 339 2.03 -7.55 -11.60
C ASP A 339 1.29 -8.59 -12.42
N VAL A 340 -0.03 -8.39 -12.54
CA VAL A 340 -0.88 -9.12 -13.49
C VAL A 340 -1.18 -8.17 -14.64
N GLU A 341 -0.82 -8.58 -15.84
CA GLU A 341 -1.04 -7.81 -17.04
C GLU A 341 -2.04 -8.50 -17.96
N ALA A 342 -2.98 -7.74 -18.53
CA ALA A 342 -3.96 -8.20 -19.48
C ALA A 342 -3.49 -8.01 -20.93
N TRP A 343 -3.84 -8.93 -21.79
CA TRP A 343 -3.59 -8.81 -23.23
C TRP A 343 -4.44 -7.72 -23.87
N SER A 344 -3.82 -6.86 -24.65
CA SER A 344 -4.48 -5.91 -25.55
C SER A 344 -4.35 -6.39 -26.98
N PRO A 345 -5.42 -6.93 -27.60
CA PRO A 345 -5.40 -7.33 -29.00
C PRO A 345 -5.15 -6.13 -29.94
N ARG A 346 -5.58 -4.92 -29.56
CA ARG A 346 -5.32 -3.69 -30.30
C ARG A 346 -3.84 -3.32 -30.34
N GLN A 347 -3.18 -3.34 -29.17
CA GLN A 347 -1.77 -2.96 -29.06
C GLN A 347 -0.81 -4.12 -29.33
N LYS A 348 -1.33 -5.36 -29.38
CA LYS A 348 -0.55 -6.61 -29.47
C LYS A 348 0.52 -6.70 -28.38
N LYS A 349 0.17 -6.24 -27.18
CA LYS A 349 1.01 -6.28 -25.98
C LYS A 349 0.16 -6.44 -24.72
N TYR A 350 0.81 -6.78 -23.63
CA TYR A 350 0.20 -6.80 -22.31
C TYR A 350 0.32 -5.43 -21.62
N PHE A 351 -0.59 -5.14 -20.71
CA PHE A 351 -0.56 -3.94 -19.85
C PHE A 351 -1.10 -4.28 -18.46
N GLU A 352 -0.59 -3.61 -17.45
CA GLU A 352 -0.91 -3.83 -16.04
C GLU A 352 -2.39 -3.59 -15.74
N VAL A 353 -3.04 -4.58 -15.09
CA VAL A 353 -4.42 -4.51 -14.58
C VAL A 353 -4.50 -4.77 -13.08
N GLY A 354 -3.42 -5.25 -12.45
CA GLY A 354 -3.35 -5.49 -11.02
C GLY A 354 -1.92 -5.70 -10.57
N SER A 355 -1.67 -5.42 -9.29
CA SER A 355 -0.36 -5.60 -8.67
C SER A 355 -0.53 -6.20 -7.28
N CYS A 356 0.07 -7.37 -7.07
CA CYS A 356 0.10 -8.08 -5.79
C CYS A 356 1.39 -7.77 -5.06
N SER A 357 1.32 -7.44 -3.78
CA SER A 357 2.52 -7.11 -3.00
C SER A 357 2.48 -7.72 -1.61
N THR A 358 3.64 -8.22 -1.15
CA THR A 358 3.88 -8.41 0.28
C THR A 358 4.76 -7.27 0.80
N LEU A 359 4.37 -6.70 1.94
CA LEU A 359 5.08 -5.62 2.59
C LEU A 359 5.83 -6.10 3.84
N GLY A 360 5.77 -7.42 4.11
CA GLY A 360 6.31 -7.96 5.35
C GLY A 360 5.70 -7.25 6.55
N ASP A 361 6.51 -6.89 7.51
CA ASP A 361 6.10 -6.19 8.72
C ASP A 361 6.13 -4.64 8.61
N ALA A 362 6.44 -4.08 7.44
CA ALA A 362 6.72 -2.65 7.30
C ALA A 362 5.54 -1.75 7.71
N GLN A 363 4.33 -2.06 7.24
CA GLN A 363 3.12 -1.32 7.61
C GLN A 363 2.72 -1.60 9.06
N ALA A 364 2.80 -2.86 9.49
CA ALA A 364 2.49 -3.26 10.86
C ALA A 364 3.41 -2.54 11.87
N ARG A 365 4.69 -2.41 11.56
CA ARG A 365 5.67 -1.68 12.38
C ARG A 365 5.33 -0.19 12.49
N ARG A 366 4.99 0.45 11.37
CA ARG A 366 4.62 1.87 11.34
C ARG A 366 3.31 2.17 12.06
N LEU A 367 2.35 1.26 11.95
CA LEU A 367 1.01 1.41 12.54
C LEU A 367 0.85 0.76 13.91
N GLY A 368 1.87 0.05 14.40
CA GLY A 368 1.82 -0.63 15.70
C GLY A 368 0.86 -1.84 15.71
N ILE A 369 0.71 -2.54 14.58
CA ILE A 369 -0.16 -3.71 14.47
C ILE A 369 0.61 -4.96 14.92
N ARG A 370 0.15 -5.58 15.99
CA ARG A 370 0.84 -6.72 16.61
C ARG A 370 -0.12 -7.88 16.81
N THR A 371 0.46 -9.05 17.03
CA THR A 371 -0.26 -10.21 17.56
C THR A 371 0.50 -10.79 18.75
N LYS A 372 -0.19 -11.55 19.59
CA LYS A 372 0.39 -12.19 20.75
C LYS A 372 0.38 -13.70 20.53
N GLY A 373 1.55 -14.28 20.30
CA GLY A 373 1.79 -15.71 20.20
C GLY A 373 2.31 -16.31 21.52
N GLU A 374 2.63 -17.58 21.48
CA GLU A 374 3.16 -18.33 22.64
C GLU A 374 4.51 -17.76 23.13
N ASN A 375 5.37 -17.34 22.20
CA ASN A 375 6.70 -16.81 22.49
C ASN A 375 6.75 -15.29 22.70
N GLY A 376 5.59 -14.63 22.84
CA GLY A 376 5.49 -13.19 23.04
C GLY A 376 4.77 -12.48 21.92
N THR A 377 4.92 -11.14 21.91
CA THR A 377 4.26 -10.27 20.92
C THR A 377 5.16 -10.06 19.72
N TYR A 378 4.61 -10.20 18.51
CA TYR A 378 5.31 -9.95 17.25
C TYR A 378 4.45 -9.15 16.28
N LEU A 379 5.06 -8.66 15.18
CA LEU A 379 4.38 -7.91 14.14
C LEU A 379 3.79 -8.88 13.10
N VAL A 380 2.57 -8.59 12.66
CA VAL A 380 1.95 -9.32 11.54
C VAL A 380 2.58 -8.89 10.22
N HIS A 381 2.50 -9.73 9.19
CA HIS A 381 2.76 -9.34 7.81
C HIS A 381 1.48 -8.85 7.16
N THR A 382 1.62 -7.89 6.23
CA THR A 382 0.51 -7.36 5.45
C THR A 382 0.76 -7.57 3.96
N LEU A 383 -0.31 -7.92 3.25
CA LEU A 383 -0.31 -8.11 1.81
C LEU A 383 -1.51 -7.40 1.21
N ASN A 384 -1.36 -6.93 -0.02
CA ASN A 384 -2.45 -6.37 -0.80
C ASN A 384 -2.39 -6.87 -2.24
N ASN A 385 -3.53 -6.88 -2.90
CA ASN A 385 -3.63 -7.12 -4.33
C ASN A 385 -4.92 -6.53 -4.90
N THR A 386 -4.85 -6.09 -6.14
CA THR A 386 -6.00 -5.65 -6.91
C THR A 386 -6.71 -6.83 -7.54
N VAL A 387 -8.00 -7.00 -7.25
CA VAL A 387 -8.87 -7.93 -8.01
C VAL A 387 -9.22 -7.30 -9.35
N LEU A 388 -9.74 -6.07 -9.29
CA LEU A 388 -10.15 -5.27 -10.43
C LEU A 388 -9.94 -3.80 -10.14
N ALA A 389 -9.18 -3.12 -10.96
CA ALA A 389 -9.11 -1.66 -11.01
C ALA A 389 -9.73 -1.17 -12.32
N SER A 390 -10.83 -0.46 -12.21
CA SER A 390 -11.47 0.18 -13.34
C SER A 390 -10.96 1.64 -13.45
N PRO A 391 -10.68 2.15 -14.63
CA PRO A 391 -11.13 1.61 -15.92
C PRO A 391 -10.15 0.67 -16.64
N ARG A 392 -8.92 0.43 -16.16
CA ARG A 392 -7.99 -0.47 -16.86
C ARG A 392 -8.58 -1.86 -17.10
N GLY A 393 -9.24 -2.45 -16.11
CA GLY A 393 -9.95 -3.71 -16.27
C GLY A 393 -11.07 -3.62 -17.30
N LEU A 394 -11.80 -2.50 -17.37
CA LEU A 394 -12.82 -2.27 -18.39
C LEU A 394 -12.20 -2.19 -19.80
N ILE A 395 -11.03 -1.54 -19.96
CA ILE A 395 -10.31 -1.51 -21.25
C ILE A 395 -9.95 -2.92 -21.68
N ALA A 396 -9.35 -3.71 -20.79
CA ALA A 396 -8.99 -5.11 -21.08
C ALA A 396 -10.23 -5.92 -21.48
N PHE A 397 -11.32 -5.77 -20.75
CA PHE A 397 -12.59 -6.43 -21.07
C PHE A 397 -13.11 -6.03 -22.45
N LEU A 398 -13.21 -4.74 -22.75
CA LEU A 398 -13.75 -4.22 -24.02
C LEU A 398 -12.92 -4.68 -25.22
N GLU A 399 -11.60 -4.53 -25.17
CA GLU A 399 -10.73 -4.90 -26.30
C GLU A 399 -10.73 -6.40 -26.59
N ASN A 400 -10.95 -7.26 -25.59
CA ASN A 400 -10.99 -8.72 -25.77
C ASN A 400 -12.40 -9.24 -26.10
N ASN A 401 -13.45 -8.45 -25.92
CA ASN A 401 -14.84 -8.88 -26.11
C ASN A 401 -15.60 -8.11 -27.20
N VAL A 402 -14.97 -7.12 -27.85
CA VAL A 402 -15.60 -6.38 -28.96
C VAL A 402 -15.60 -7.24 -30.24
N ASN A 403 -16.68 -7.13 -31.01
CA ASN A 403 -16.82 -7.74 -32.32
C ASN A 403 -16.63 -6.69 -33.44
N GLU A 404 -16.44 -7.15 -34.68
CA GLU A 404 -16.31 -6.31 -35.88
C GLU A 404 -17.48 -5.35 -36.06
N ASP A 405 -18.71 -5.80 -35.75
CA ASP A 405 -19.94 -5.00 -35.81
C ASP A 405 -20.06 -3.93 -34.69
N GLY A 406 -19.07 -3.86 -33.82
CA GLY A 406 -19.04 -2.94 -32.67
C GLY A 406 -19.84 -3.40 -31.45
N SER A 407 -20.45 -4.57 -31.50
CA SER A 407 -21.11 -5.19 -30.35
C SER A 407 -20.06 -5.73 -29.39
N VAL A 408 -20.40 -5.84 -28.09
CA VAL A 408 -19.51 -6.37 -27.05
C VAL A 408 -20.13 -7.62 -26.43
N ASN A 409 -19.43 -8.74 -26.50
CA ASN A 409 -19.85 -10.00 -25.90
C ASN A 409 -19.80 -9.89 -24.36
N ILE A 410 -20.76 -10.55 -23.70
CA ILE A 410 -20.79 -10.65 -22.23
C ILE A 410 -20.44 -12.08 -21.84
N PRO A 411 -19.27 -12.34 -21.27
CA PRO A 411 -18.86 -13.65 -20.77
C PRO A 411 -19.86 -14.24 -19.80
N VAL A 412 -19.93 -15.56 -19.74
CA VAL A 412 -20.92 -16.28 -18.92
C VAL A 412 -20.92 -15.83 -17.47
N ALA A 413 -19.73 -15.64 -16.89
CA ALA A 413 -19.57 -15.20 -15.50
C ALA A 413 -20.20 -13.82 -15.21
N LEU A 414 -20.28 -12.94 -16.21
CA LEU A 414 -20.81 -11.59 -16.05
C LEU A 414 -22.31 -11.46 -16.38
N ARG A 415 -22.90 -12.42 -17.10
CA ARG A 415 -24.31 -12.38 -17.52
C ARG A 415 -25.31 -12.19 -16.37
N PRO A 416 -25.15 -12.84 -15.18
CA PRO A 416 -26.07 -12.62 -14.06
C PRO A 416 -26.15 -11.14 -13.64
N TYR A 417 -25.04 -10.42 -13.69
CA TYR A 417 -24.94 -8.99 -13.33
C TYR A 417 -25.44 -8.07 -14.46
N MET A 418 -25.58 -8.60 -15.68
CA MET A 418 -26.08 -7.90 -16.86
C MET A 418 -27.55 -8.22 -17.18
N GLY A 419 -28.27 -8.89 -16.26
CA GLY A 419 -29.67 -9.31 -16.47
C GLY A 419 -29.84 -10.37 -17.55
N GLY A 420 -28.86 -11.27 -17.66
CA GLY A 420 -28.84 -12.36 -18.61
C GLY A 420 -28.44 -11.96 -20.04
N LYS A 421 -28.05 -10.71 -20.30
CA LYS A 421 -27.60 -10.29 -21.64
C LYS A 421 -26.33 -11.04 -22.03
N GLU A 422 -26.31 -11.54 -23.25
CA GLU A 422 -25.16 -12.20 -23.87
C GLU A 422 -24.30 -11.24 -24.68
N LYS A 423 -24.88 -10.10 -25.08
CA LYS A 423 -24.21 -9.10 -25.92
C LYS A 423 -24.80 -7.71 -25.67
N VAL A 424 -23.99 -6.71 -25.80
CA VAL A 424 -24.40 -5.30 -25.85
C VAL A 424 -24.19 -4.80 -27.28
N LEU A 425 -25.19 -4.12 -27.82
CA LEU A 425 -25.18 -3.63 -29.20
C LEU A 425 -24.74 -2.17 -29.26
N PRO A 426 -24.04 -1.74 -30.31
CA PRO A 426 -23.73 -0.34 -30.54
C PRO A 426 -25.02 0.48 -30.70
N LYS A 427 -24.98 1.74 -30.32
CA LYS A 427 -26.08 2.71 -30.38
C LYS A 427 -25.86 3.82 -31.43
N LYS A 428 -24.66 3.87 -32.00
CA LYS A 428 -24.23 4.77 -33.05
C LYS A 428 -23.58 4.01 -34.20
#